data_ae70a48a95c13fa594bcf52262b42ec6
#
_entry.id   ae70a48a95c13fa594bcf52262b42ec6
#
_cell.length_a   1.000
_cell.length_b   1.000
_cell.length_c   1.000
_cell.angle_alpha   90.00
_cell.angle_beta   90.00
_cell.angle_gamma   90.00
#
_symmetry.space_group_name_H-M   'P 1'
#
loop_
_entity.id
_entity.type
_entity.pdbx_description
1 polymer ?
#
loop_
_entity_poly.entity_id
_entity_poly.type
_entity_poly.pdbx_seq_one_letter_code
_entity_poly.pdbx_strand_id
1 'polypeptide(L)'
;RKTIISEPDELNQACKFFIINRCSFSGATLSGGFSEESSKKRFTESSIQRISNLDLSNVIIDNKDFTGFIDMYQGFMFLDPPYYLGNNSKLYGNNGDMHENFDHGKLYDVLKTKKNWVMTYNNCKFIKDLYKDFEIREVSWSYGMNVSKESSEIVIIG
;
A
#
# COMPACT_ATOMS: atom_id res chain seq x y z
N ARG A 1 -10.02 18.21 -0.22
CA ARG A 1 -10.24 16.75 -0.12
C ARG A 1 -11.54 16.33 -0.75
N LYS A 2 -12.66 16.89 -0.32
CA LYS A 2 -14.00 16.56 -0.90
C LYS A 2 -14.06 16.79 -2.41
N THR A 3 -13.23 17.66 -2.94
CA THR A 3 -13.17 18.01 -4.37
C THR A 3 -12.22 17.15 -5.22
N ILE A 4 -11.45 16.23 -4.65
CA ILE A 4 -10.57 15.36 -5.43
C ILE A 4 -11.39 14.35 -6.23
N ILE A 5 -12.32 13.68 -5.58
CA ILE A 5 -13.14 12.61 -6.19
C ILE A 5 -14.08 13.19 -7.26
N SER A 6 -14.50 14.44 -7.10
CA SER A 6 -15.39 15.15 -8.05
C SER A 6 -14.65 15.95 -9.11
N GLU A 7 -13.31 15.91 -9.14
CA GLU A 7 -12.51 16.61 -10.15
C GLU A 7 -12.61 15.87 -11.49
N PRO A 8 -13.18 16.49 -12.52
CA PRO A 8 -13.37 15.81 -13.82
C PRO A 8 -12.08 15.68 -14.63
N ASP A 9 -11.08 16.50 -14.36
CA ASP A 9 -9.78 16.47 -15.04
C ASP A 9 -8.81 15.57 -14.28
N GLU A 10 -8.34 14.48 -14.91
CA GLU A 10 -7.47 13.47 -14.30
C GLU A 10 -6.12 14.07 -13.87
N LEU A 11 -5.55 14.99 -14.64
CA LEU A 11 -4.28 15.62 -14.28
C LEU A 11 -4.44 16.49 -13.04
N ASN A 12 -5.50 17.29 -12.98
CA ASN A 12 -5.84 18.08 -11.79
C ASN A 12 -6.12 17.18 -10.58
N GLN A 13 -6.79 16.06 -10.79
CA GLN A 13 -7.04 15.08 -9.73
C GLN A 13 -5.73 14.50 -9.18
N ALA A 14 -4.82 14.09 -10.07
CA ALA A 14 -3.49 13.58 -9.70
C ALA A 14 -2.66 14.64 -8.95
N CYS A 15 -2.62 15.88 -9.44
CA CYS A 15 -1.93 16.99 -8.78
C CYS A 15 -2.49 17.26 -7.38
N LYS A 16 -3.82 17.31 -7.23
CA LYS A 16 -4.48 17.49 -5.93
C LYS A 16 -4.16 16.34 -4.98
N PHE A 17 -4.18 15.12 -5.48
CA PHE A 17 -3.83 13.93 -4.68
C PHE A 17 -2.38 14.02 -4.19
N PHE A 18 -1.43 14.33 -5.09
CA PHE A 18 -0.02 14.48 -4.73
C PHE A 18 0.18 15.54 -3.65
N ILE A 19 -0.37 16.74 -3.84
CA ILE A 19 -0.25 17.84 -2.86
C ILE A 19 -0.81 17.41 -1.49
N ILE A 20 -2.01 16.82 -1.47
CA ILE A 20 -2.63 16.40 -0.22
C ILE A 20 -1.84 15.28 0.45
N ASN A 21 -1.34 14.30 -0.31
CA ASN A 21 -0.49 13.24 0.24
C ASN A 21 0.77 13.81 0.90
N ARG A 22 1.46 14.76 0.24
CA ARG A 22 2.68 15.37 0.76
C ARG A 22 2.44 16.28 1.96
N CYS A 23 1.29 16.93 2.02
CA CYS A 23 0.94 17.89 3.06
C CYS A 23 0.11 17.30 4.20
N SER A 24 -0.28 16.04 4.16
CA SER A 24 -1.04 15.39 5.23
C SER A 24 -0.14 14.74 6.28
N PHE A 25 -0.63 14.66 7.52
CA PHE A 25 0.05 13.93 8.59
C PHE A 25 0.29 12.47 8.17
N SER A 26 1.52 11.98 8.31
CA SER A 26 1.96 10.64 7.94
C SER A 26 1.59 10.18 6.50
N GLY A 27 1.22 11.10 5.60
CA GLY A 27 0.79 10.73 4.25
C GLY A 27 -0.61 10.13 4.16
N ALA A 28 -1.40 10.21 5.23
CA ALA A 28 -2.75 9.65 5.30
C ALA A 28 -3.78 10.40 4.43
N THR A 29 -3.37 10.90 3.31
CA THR A 29 -4.05 11.62 2.22
C THR A 29 -5.51 12.03 2.52
N LEU A 30 -6.45 11.11 2.43
CA LEU A 30 -7.88 11.40 2.58
C LEU A 30 -8.35 11.37 4.03
N SER A 31 -7.75 10.57 4.89
CA SER A 31 -8.10 10.41 6.31
C SER A 31 -7.30 11.31 7.26
N GLY A 32 -6.07 11.73 6.88
CA GLY A 32 -5.21 12.57 7.70
C GLY A 32 -5.51 14.07 7.64
N GLY A 33 -5.13 14.84 8.66
CA GLY A 33 -5.16 16.31 8.70
C GLY A 33 -4.00 16.96 7.93
N PHE A 34 -4.09 18.27 7.64
CA PHE A 34 -2.93 19.05 7.18
C PHE A 34 -1.85 19.05 8.27
N SER A 35 -0.60 18.91 7.86
CA SER A 35 0.57 19.01 8.71
C SER A 35 1.58 19.96 8.08
N GLU A 36 1.84 21.07 8.76
CA GLU A 36 2.84 22.04 8.31
C GLU A 36 4.25 21.41 8.27
N GLU A 37 4.59 20.59 9.23
CA GLU A 37 5.87 19.86 9.26
C GLU A 37 5.99 18.90 8.07
N SER A 38 4.94 18.13 7.77
CA SER A 38 4.92 17.24 6.62
C SER A 38 5.03 18.02 5.31
N SER A 39 4.35 19.16 5.18
CA SER A 39 4.42 19.98 3.97
C SER A 39 5.85 20.51 3.73
N LYS A 40 6.49 21.03 4.75
CA LYS A 40 7.88 21.53 4.66
C LYS A 40 8.89 20.43 4.33
N LYS A 41 8.70 19.21 4.86
CA LYS A 41 9.65 18.11 4.65
C LYS A 41 9.40 17.30 3.38
N ARG A 42 8.16 17.23 2.90
CA ARG A 42 7.77 16.29 1.83
C ARG A 42 7.26 16.95 0.55
N PHE A 43 6.67 18.14 0.64
CA PHE A 43 6.30 18.94 -0.54
C PHE A 43 7.42 19.89 -0.88
N THR A 44 8.45 19.39 -1.54
CA THR A 44 9.69 20.09 -1.85
C THR A 44 9.95 20.08 -3.35
N GLU A 45 10.75 21.05 -3.83
CA GLU A 45 11.18 21.09 -5.22
C GLU A 45 11.81 19.76 -5.67
N SER A 46 12.65 19.15 -4.84
CA SER A 46 13.25 17.86 -5.14
C SER A 46 12.21 16.73 -5.27
N SER A 47 11.10 16.79 -4.55
CA SER A 47 10.02 15.80 -4.69
C SER A 47 9.22 15.99 -5.98
N ILE A 48 9.07 17.21 -6.43
CA ILE A 48 8.43 17.55 -7.71
C ILE A 48 9.32 17.09 -8.86
N GLN A 49 10.62 17.43 -8.82
CA GLN A 49 11.58 17.04 -9.85
C GLN A 49 11.70 15.52 -9.99
N ARG A 50 11.65 14.74 -8.89
CA ARG A 50 11.65 13.27 -8.97
C ARG A 50 10.47 12.74 -9.74
N ILE A 51 9.27 13.31 -9.58
CA ILE A 51 8.10 12.90 -10.36
C ILE A 51 8.25 13.33 -11.81
N SER A 52 8.70 14.55 -12.07
CA SER A 52 8.89 15.06 -13.44
C SER A 52 9.92 14.25 -14.23
N ASN A 53 10.91 13.68 -13.54
CA ASN A 53 11.97 12.87 -14.16
C ASN A 53 11.67 11.36 -14.14
N LEU A 54 10.49 10.96 -13.66
CA LEU A 54 10.13 9.54 -13.61
C LEU A 54 9.84 9.00 -15.01
N ASP A 55 10.64 8.05 -15.45
CA ASP A 55 10.38 7.33 -16.69
C ASP A 55 9.42 6.16 -16.45
N LEU A 56 8.24 6.26 -17.03
CA LEU A 56 7.19 5.24 -16.98
C LEU A 56 6.96 4.57 -18.33
N SER A 57 7.86 4.71 -19.29
CA SER A 57 7.71 4.18 -20.65
C SER A 57 7.49 2.66 -20.71
N ASN A 58 8.03 1.94 -19.72
CA ASN A 58 7.91 0.48 -19.58
C ASN A 58 6.95 0.04 -18.45
N VAL A 59 6.10 0.95 -17.95
CA VAL A 59 5.19 0.69 -16.84
C VAL A 59 3.75 0.72 -17.34
N ILE A 60 3.01 -0.33 -17.04
CA ILE A 60 1.56 -0.38 -17.25
C ILE A 60 0.90 -0.19 -15.87
N ILE A 61 0.07 0.84 -15.75
CA ILE A 61 -0.69 1.13 -14.53
C ILE A 61 -2.14 0.70 -14.78
N ASP A 62 -2.67 -0.12 -13.88
CA ASP A 62 -4.04 -0.61 -13.95
C ASP A 62 -4.73 -0.48 -12.58
N ASN A 63 -6.06 -0.35 -12.61
CA ASN A 63 -6.89 -0.28 -11.42
C ASN A 63 -7.97 -1.37 -11.51
N LYS A 64 -7.60 -2.57 -11.10
CA LYS A 64 -8.47 -3.76 -11.11
C LYS A 64 -8.54 -4.40 -9.74
N ASP A 65 -9.58 -5.18 -9.51
CA ASP A 65 -9.63 -6.11 -8.38
C ASP A 65 -8.48 -7.13 -8.49
N PHE A 66 -7.83 -7.43 -7.37
CA PHE A 66 -6.67 -8.31 -7.32
C PHE A 66 -6.95 -9.72 -7.89
N THR A 67 -8.16 -10.23 -7.73
CA THR A 67 -8.51 -11.57 -8.24
C THR A 67 -8.38 -11.63 -9.75
N GLY A 68 -8.98 -10.68 -10.46
CA GLY A 68 -8.89 -10.61 -11.91
C GLY A 68 -7.46 -10.38 -12.41
N PHE A 69 -6.67 -9.57 -11.69
CA PHE A 69 -5.28 -9.35 -12.04
C PHE A 69 -4.44 -10.63 -11.87
N ILE A 70 -4.52 -11.28 -10.70
CA ILE A 70 -3.75 -12.50 -10.39
C ILE A 70 -4.10 -13.65 -11.36
N ASP A 71 -5.37 -13.77 -11.74
CA ASP A 71 -5.79 -14.82 -12.68
C ASP A 71 -5.21 -14.65 -14.08
N MET A 72 -5.08 -13.42 -14.55
CA MET A 72 -4.58 -13.10 -15.87
C MET A 72 -3.05 -13.07 -15.97
N TYR A 73 -2.35 -12.75 -14.87
CA TYR A 73 -0.91 -12.51 -14.88
C TYR A 73 -0.11 -13.80 -14.75
N GLN A 74 0.93 -13.96 -15.57
CA GLN A 74 1.76 -15.17 -15.65
C GLN A 74 3.23 -14.95 -15.19
N GLY A 75 3.59 -13.71 -14.87
CA GLY A 75 4.95 -13.35 -14.48
C GLY A 75 5.19 -13.44 -12.98
N PHE A 76 6.31 -12.91 -12.54
CA PHE A 76 6.61 -12.74 -11.14
C PHE A 76 5.73 -11.65 -10.53
N MET A 77 5.11 -11.92 -9.39
CA MET A 77 4.28 -10.96 -8.68
C MET A 77 4.92 -10.58 -7.35
N PHE A 78 5.00 -9.27 -7.09
CA PHE A 78 5.21 -8.73 -5.76
C PHE A 78 3.89 -8.18 -5.23
N LEU A 79 3.48 -8.65 -4.06
CA LEU A 79 2.17 -8.36 -3.48
C LEU A 79 2.34 -7.63 -2.15
N ASP A 80 1.67 -6.50 -2.00
CA ASP A 80 1.64 -5.70 -0.77
C ASP A 80 0.17 -5.37 -0.41
N PRO A 81 -0.59 -6.39 0.04
CA PRO A 81 -2.00 -6.19 0.37
C PRO A 81 -2.16 -5.38 1.66
N PRO A 82 -3.37 -4.86 1.93
CA PRO A 82 -3.68 -4.28 3.23
C PRO A 82 -3.34 -5.27 4.35
N TYR A 83 -2.56 -4.83 5.36
CA TYR A 83 -2.15 -5.71 6.45
C TYR A 83 -3.32 -6.09 7.34
N TYR A 84 -3.30 -7.33 7.86
CA TYR A 84 -4.29 -7.79 8.81
C TYR A 84 -4.03 -7.16 10.18
N LEU A 85 -4.86 -6.20 10.56
CA LEU A 85 -4.71 -5.45 11.82
C LEU A 85 -5.82 -5.77 12.83
N GLY A 86 -6.63 -6.80 12.56
CA GLY A 86 -7.83 -7.05 13.35
C GLY A 86 -8.82 -5.87 13.24
N ASN A 87 -9.73 -5.75 14.20
CA ASN A 87 -10.80 -4.75 14.15
C ASN A 87 -10.39 -3.32 14.59
N ASN A 88 -9.10 -2.98 14.61
CA ASN A 88 -8.62 -1.77 15.30
C ASN A 88 -7.83 -0.79 14.45
N SER A 89 -7.82 -0.87 13.13
CA SER A 89 -7.00 0.05 12.32
C SER A 89 -7.81 0.87 11.32
N LYS A 90 -7.72 2.19 11.45
CA LYS A 90 -8.31 3.18 10.53
C LYS A 90 -7.21 3.92 9.77
N LEU A 91 -6.50 3.26 8.84
CA LEU A 91 -5.35 3.86 8.17
C LEU A 91 -5.60 4.28 6.72
N TYR A 92 -6.38 3.54 5.93
CA TYR A 92 -6.56 3.80 4.51
C TYR A 92 -8.05 3.83 4.12
N GLY A 93 -8.34 4.48 2.98
CA GLY A 93 -9.69 4.70 2.48
C GLY A 93 -10.30 6.02 2.96
N ASN A 94 -11.50 6.34 2.47
CA ASN A 94 -12.22 7.57 2.83
C ASN A 94 -12.62 7.60 4.31
N ASN A 95 -12.89 6.42 4.89
CA ASN A 95 -13.27 6.23 6.28
C ASN A 95 -12.17 5.54 7.10
N GLY A 96 -11.03 5.20 6.46
CA GLY A 96 -9.94 4.44 7.09
C GLY A 96 -10.23 2.94 7.21
N ASP A 97 -11.22 2.42 6.51
CA ASP A 97 -11.78 1.07 6.64
C ASP A 97 -11.30 0.04 5.60
N MET A 98 -10.38 0.41 4.71
CA MET A 98 -9.88 -0.52 3.68
C MET A 98 -9.22 -1.78 4.24
N HIS A 99 -8.58 -1.68 5.42
CA HIS A 99 -7.99 -2.86 6.08
C HIS A 99 -9.03 -3.78 6.72
N GLU A 100 -10.17 -3.23 7.16
CA GLU A 100 -11.22 -3.99 7.83
C GLU A 100 -12.02 -4.85 6.85
N ASN A 101 -12.14 -4.38 5.60
CA ASN A 101 -12.97 -5.02 4.57
C ASN A 101 -12.18 -5.84 3.55
N PHE A 102 -10.85 -5.95 3.70
CA PHE A 102 -10.05 -6.75 2.78
C PHE A 102 -10.20 -8.25 3.05
N ASP A 103 -10.57 -9.01 2.03
CA ASP A 103 -10.76 -10.45 2.12
C ASP A 103 -9.43 -11.21 1.98
N HIS A 104 -8.76 -11.42 3.10
CA HIS A 104 -7.49 -12.15 3.18
C HIS A 104 -7.63 -13.62 2.79
N GLY A 105 -8.79 -14.25 3.07
CA GLY A 105 -9.08 -15.63 2.68
C GLY A 105 -9.20 -15.76 1.16
N LYS A 106 -9.89 -14.84 0.52
CA LYS A 106 -10.02 -14.80 -0.94
C LYS A 106 -8.65 -14.59 -1.61
N LEU A 107 -7.78 -13.74 -1.05
CA LEU A 107 -6.42 -13.58 -1.57
C LEU A 107 -5.64 -14.91 -1.49
N TYR A 108 -5.69 -15.61 -0.36
CA TYR A 108 -5.09 -16.92 -0.23
C TYR A 108 -5.64 -17.90 -1.28
N ASP A 109 -6.97 -17.95 -1.46
CA ASP A 109 -7.61 -18.88 -2.39
C ASP A 109 -7.15 -18.70 -3.84
N VAL A 110 -6.93 -17.46 -4.28
CA VAL A 110 -6.41 -17.23 -5.64
C VAL A 110 -4.91 -17.47 -5.75
N LEU A 111 -4.14 -17.32 -4.68
CA LEU A 111 -2.68 -17.51 -4.67
C LEU A 111 -2.24 -18.95 -4.46
N LYS A 112 -3.02 -19.78 -3.77
CA LYS A 112 -2.62 -21.17 -3.39
C LYS A 112 -2.25 -22.07 -4.58
N THR A 113 -2.72 -21.74 -5.78
CA THR A 113 -2.41 -22.48 -7.01
C THR A 113 -1.42 -21.76 -7.92
N LYS A 114 -1.01 -20.54 -7.58
CA LYS A 114 -0.06 -19.73 -8.36
C LYS A 114 1.36 -19.98 -7.88
N LYS A 115 2.31 -19.65 -8.74
CA LYS A 115 3.75 -19.74 -8.48
C LYS A 115 4.42 -18.41 -8.83
N ASN A 116 5.66 -18.25 -8.37
CA ASN A 116 6.49 -17.07 -8.67
C ASN A 116 5.90 -15.78 -8.08
N TRP A 117 5.48 -15.81 -6.83
CA TRP A 117 5.05 -14.61 -6.14
C TRP A 117 5.74 -14.46 -4.77
N VAL A 118 5.89 -13.22 -4.36
CA VAL A 118 6.36 -12.83 -3.03
C VAL A 118 5.38 -11.82 -2.47
N MET A 119 5.05 -11.96 -1.20
CA MET A 119 4.09 -11.10 -0.52
C MET A 119 4.61 -10.65 0.83
N THR A 120 4.39 -9.37 1.17
CA THR A 120 4.67 -8.82 2.49
C THR A 120 3.41 -8.77 3.34
N TYR A 121 3.55 -9.07 4.63
CA TYR A 121 2.48 -8.97 5.62
C TYR A 121 3.02 -8.61 7.00
N ASN A 122 2.14 -8.10 7.87
CA ASN A 122 2.46 -8.01 9.29
C ASN A 122 2.59 -9.42 9.93
N ASN A 123 3.54 -9.55 10.85
CA ASN A 123 3.78 -10.80 11.57
C ASN A 123 2.65 -11.05 12.57
N CYS A 124 1.64 -11.80 12.19
CA CYS A 124 0.54 -12.19 13.06
C CYS A 124 0.15 -13.66 12.88
N LYS A 125 -0.43 -14.23 13.95
CA LYS A 125 -0.81 -15.65 13.97
C LYS A 125 -1.77 -16.01 12.85
N PHE A 126 -2.78 -15.17 12.58
CA PHE A 126 -3.80 -15.43 11.56
C PHE A 126 -3.17 -15.62 10.17
N ILE A 127 -2.27 -14.73 9.76
CA ILE A 127 -1.61 -14.81 8.44
C ILE A 127 -0.65 -16.00 8.39
N LYS A 128 0.11 -16.26 9.45
CA LYS A 128 1.00 -17.43 9.51
C LYS A 128 0.21 -18.75 9.41
N ASP A 129 -0.92 -18.85 10.08
CA ASP A 129 -1.77 -20.04 10.02
C ASP A 129 -2.38 -20.20 8.61
N LEU A 130 -2.80 -19.09 7.97
CA LEU A 130 -3.40 -19.10 6.65
C LEU A 130 -2.41 -19.55 5.56
N TYR A 131 -1.17 -19.08 5.63
CA TYR A 131 -0.12 -19.38 4.65
C TYR A 131 0.91 -20.41 5.12
N LYS A 132 0.57 -21.26 6.10
CA LYS A 132 1.47 -22.24 6.73
C LYS A 132 2.14 -23.23 5.77
N ASP A 133 1.54 -23.46 4.60
CA ASP A 133 2.05 -24.38 3.58
C ASP A 133 3.04 -23.71 2.61
N PHE A 134 3.32 -22.43 2.80
CA PHE A 134 4.28 -21.64 2.04
C PHE A 134 5.53 -21.32 2.86
N GLU A 135 6.60 -20.92 2.19
CA GLU A 135 7.79 -20.45 2.88
C GLU A 135 7.53 -19.07 3.52
N ILE A 136 7.66 -18.96 4.84
CA ILE A 136 7.49 -17.72 5.59
C ILE A 136 8.82 -17.33 6.21
N ARG A 137 9.29 -16.11 5.92
CA ARG A 137 10.48 -15.50 6.53
C ARG A 137 10.08 -14.30 7.38
N GLU A 138 10.51 -14.28 8.63
CA GLU A 138 10.36 -13.09 9.47
C GLU A 138 11.43 -12.06 9.11
N VAL A 139 11.02 -10.82 8.98
CA VAL A 139 11.88 -9.69 8.66
C VAL A 139 11.62 -8.55 9.64
N SER A 140 12.69 -7.89 10.05
CA SER A 140 12.60 -6.70 10.88
C SER A 140 13.17 -5.51 10.12
N TRP A 141 12.45 -4.41 10.10
CA TRP A 141 12.88 -3.17 9.49
C TRP A 141 13.02 -2.10 10.57
N SER A 142 14.14 -1.38 10.57
CA SER A 142 14.25 -0.16 11.35
C SER A 142 13.76 1.02 10.51
N TYR A 143 12.59 1.55 10.79
CA TYR A 143 12.15 2.81 10.19
C TYR A 143 12.94 3.96 10.83
N GLY A 144 14.00 4.40 10.17
CA GLY A 144 14.76 5.56 10.61
C GLY A 144 13.95 6.84 10.48
N MET A 145 13.44 7.37 11.57
CA MET A 145 13.31 8.81 11.83
C MET A 145 12.90 9.17 13.27
N ASN A 146 12.42 8.29 14.09
CA ASN A 146 12.28 8.49 15.53
C ASN A 146 12.13 7.15 16.24
N VAL A 147 13.04 6.86 17.15
CA VAL A 147 12.98 5.80 18.19
C VAL A 147 12.21 4.55 17.76
N SER A 148 12.99 3.60 17.25
CA SER A 148 12.74 2.15 17.16
C SER A 148 11.34 1.64 17.59
N LYS A 149 10.36 1.70 16.71
CA LYS A 149 9.39 0.62 16.60
C LYS A 149 10.01 -0.37 15.61
N GLU A 150 10.54 -1.47 16.11
CA GLU A 150 10.78 -2.63 15.27
C GLU A 150 9.41 -3.07 14.75
N SER A 151 9.15 -2.84 13.46
CA SER A 151 8.01 -3.46 12.84
C SER A 151 8.40 -4.91 12.54
N SER A 152 7.70 -5.85 13.12
CA SER A 152 7.84 -7.24 12.79
C SER A 152 6.95 -7.53 11.58
N GLU A 153 7.57 -7.82 10.46
CA GLU A 153 6.90 -8.20 9.21
C GLU A 153 7.29 -9.61 8.79
N ILE A 154 6.54 -10.19 7.89
CA ILE A 154 6.85 -11.47 7.27
C ILE A 154 6.86 -11.32 5.75
N VAL A 155 7.72 -12.10 5.11
CA VAL A 155 7.72 -12.31 3.66
C VAL A 155 7.25 -13.73 3.42
N ILE A 156 6.26 -13.88 2.55
CA ILE A 156 5.67 -15.16 2.15
C ILE A 156 6.05 -15.40 0.69
N ILE A 157 6.50 -16.60 0.36
CA ILE A 157 7.02 -16.98 -0.96
C ILE A 157 6.23 -18.16 -1.50
N GLY A 158 5.74 -18.02 -2.74
CA GLY A 158 4.96 -19.04 -3.41
C GLY A 158 5.30 -19.25 -4.90
#